data_2299599a6ada07e5b59e866255da42a8
#
_entry.id   2299599a6ada07e5b59e866255da42a8
#
_cell.length_a   1.000
_cell.length_b   1.000
_cell.length_c   1.000
_cell.angle_alpha   90.00
_cell.angle_beta   90.00
_cell.angle_gamma   90.00
#
_symmetry.space_group_name_H-M   'P 1'
#
loop_
_entity.id
_entity.type
_entity.pdbx_description
1 polymer ?
#
loop_
_entity_poly.entity_id
_entity_poly.type
_entity_poly.pdbx_seq_one_letter_code
_entity_poly.pdbx_strand_id
1 'polypeptide(L)'
;MIRAVFGSVLLAAAGLAEVLAQQTGRTDTISLPPSVFRALPLPAPNPYRTGSGRPGPSYWQQRVDYRIAATLDTVRREIRGRETIHYTNNSPDRLAYLWMFLEQNICSPASVTEKLDQPPLVFLGSTFDFSCKGFRGGVTLERVSVAGRALRPQVFGTTMRLDLPRPLASGRAIDIEVVWKFPVPDYGAGRMGRDGSLYEIAQWYPRLAVYDDVRGWNHEPYIGAGEFYLEYGSFDVSLTVPAGYVVAATGTLQNPAAVLTPTQQRRLAMARTSTKSVAIITADEAGTNRSRPAGQGQLTWRFTADSVRDFAFAAAPNFRWDASAYRGTLIHTFYRPSAPEWEEANQMVRDALQYFSEQWYPYPYPQISSVEGPIEGMEYPMLTFDPRAPSREERHWVLAHELGHQWMPMIVGSNERLYPWMDEGFNTFIDLAGAARYFAGTPYGDTIEVHPLHLYQDHAIPGREQPLINRPVETKNLFWAGYQKPALMLQTLRYEVLGKDRFDHAFRQYLRAWAYKHPTPADFFRIMRDASGVDLDWFWRDWIYTTARLDQAVDSVSAEKIFLSNRGSMTLPLEMDLIYQDGSTERIKLPVEMWNLGTRFAYRIKSGKSVTRVVVDPRQVLPDVDRGNNEAGR
;
A
#
# COMPACT_ATOMS: atom_id res chain seq x y z
N MET A 1 -43.88 -46.49 -45.05
CA MET A 1 -44.20 -45.12 -44.46
C MET A 1 -43.12 -44.52 -43.57
N ILE A 2 -41.93 -45.10 -43.55
CA ILE A 2 -40.80 -44.58 -42.63
C ILE A 2 -39.70 -43.81 -43.39
N ARG A 3 -39.74 -43.85 -44.76
CA ARG A 3 -38.70 -43.10 -45.54
C ARG A 3 -39.09 -41.67 -45.95
N ALA A 4 -40.34 -41.26 -45.76
CA ALA A 4 -40.76 -39.88 -46.10
C ALA A 4 -40.64 -38.88 -44.97
N VAL A 5 -40.48 -39.31 -43.70
CA VAL A 5 -40.40 -38.43 -42.55
C VAL A 5 -38.93 -37.94 -42.29
N PHE A 6 -37.96 -38.76 -42.70
CA PHE A 6 -36.54 -38.37 -42.52
C PHE A 6 -36.03 -37.34 -43.56
N GLY A 7 -36.63 -37.30 -44.73
CA GLY A 7 -36.25 -36.33 -45.77
C GLY A 7 -36.69 -34.89 -45.46
N SER A 8 -37.83 -34.72 -44.80
CA SER A 8 -38.38 -33.41 -44.48
C SER A 8 -37.72 -32.75 -43.28
N VAL A 9 -37.17 -33.52 -42.34
CA VAL A 9 -36.45 -33.01 -41.19
C VAL A 9 -35.03 -32.56 -41.60
N LEU A 10 -34.38 -33.25 -42.53
CA LEU A 10 -33.06 -32.86 -43.04
C LEU A 10 -33.11 -31.62 -43.94
N LEU A 11 -34.17 -31.41 -44.71
CA LEU A 11 -34.35 -30.18 -45.49
C LEU A 11 -34.70 -28.96 -44.62
N ALA A 12 -35.42 -29.13 -43.53
CA ALA A 12 -35.70 -28.07 -42.58
C ALA A 12 -34.47 -27.69 -41.76
N ALA A 13 -33.62 -28.67 -41.40
CA ALA A 13 -32.36 -28.41 -40.72
C ALA A 13 -31.31 -27.72 -41.61
N ALA A 14 -31.24 -28.08 -42.90
CA ALA A 14 -30.37 -27.41 -43.87
C ALA A 14 -30.82 -25.97 -44.16
N GLY A 15 -32.12 -25.71 -44.27
CA GLY A 15 -32.67 -24.38 -44.46
C GLY A 15 -32.47 -23.46 -43.23
N LEU A 16 -32.55 -23.98 -42.01
CA LEU A 16 -32.24 -23.24 -40.79
C LEU A 16 -30.74 -22.97 -40.66
N ALA A 17 -29.88 -23.86 -41.07
CA ALA A 17 -28.44 -23.66 -41.08
C ALA A 17 -27.99 -22.59 -42.09
N GLU A 18 -28.61 -22.54 -43.29
CA GLU A 18 -28.34 -21.46 -44.26
C GLU A 18 -28.93 -20.11 -43.82
N VAL A 19 -30.09 -20.07 -43.18
CA VAL A 19 -30.64 -18.81 -42.62
C VAL A 19 -29.84 -18.32 -41.43
N LEU A 20 -29.33 -19.24 -40.60
CA LEU A 20 -28.40 -18.87 -39.51
C LEU A 20 -26.99 -18.47 -40.03
N ALA A 21 -26.53 -19.09 -41.13
CA ALA A 21 -25.26 -18.67 -41.77
C ALA A 21 -25.39 -17.35 -42.54
N GLN A 22 -26.57 -17.00 -43.02
CA GLN A 22 -26.82 -15.68 -43.64
C GLN A 22 -27.15 -14.57 -42.63
N GLN A 23 -27.52 -14.90 -41.39
CA GLN A 23 -27.69 -13.93 -40.30
C GLN A 23 -26.43 -13.73 -39.45
N THR A 24 -25.37 -14.51 -39.64
CA THR A 24 -24.03 -14.08 -39.31
C THR A 24 -23.54 -13.09 -40.38
N GLY A 25 -24.41 -12.10 -40.62
CA GLY A 25 -24.12 -10.98 -41.48
C GLY A 25 -22.81 -10.40 -41.01
N ARG A 26 -21.90 -10.24 -41.95
CA ARG A 26 -20.84 -9.26 -41.93
C ARG A 26 -21.27 -8.06 -41.10
N THR A 27 -21.00 -8.09 -39.81
CA THR A 27 -20.60 -6.88 -39.15
C THR A 27 -19.25 -6.58 -39.77
N ASP A 28 -19.21 -5.73 -40.76
CA ASP A 28 -18.04 -4.95 -41.10
C ASP A 28 -17.76 -4.08 -39.87
N THR A 29 -17.35 -4.72 -38.79
CA THR A 29 -16.60 -4.07 -37.75
C THR A 29 -15.31 -3.71 -38.44
N ILE A 30 -15.23 -2.48 -38.95
CA ILE A 30 -13.95 -1.83 -39.19
C ILE A 30 -13.25 -1.93 -37.83
N SER A 31 -12.41 -2.95 -37.69
CA SER A 31 -11.51 -3.13 -36.57
C SER A 31 -10.44 -2.06 -36.73
N LEU A 32 -10.80 -0.83 -36.38
CA LEU A 32 -9.80 0.18 -36.11
C LEU A 32 -8.96 -0.39 -34.95
N PRO A 33 -7.62 -0.41 -35.05
CA PRO A 33 -6.80 -0.75 -33.92
C PRO A 33 -7.27 0.11 -32.74
N PRO A 34 -7.49 -0.47 -31.54
CA PRO A 34 -8.00 0.30 -30.42
C PRO A 34 -7.05 1.46 -30.15
N SER A 35 -7.52 2.69 -30.37
CA SER A 35 -6.73 3.88 -30.07
C SER A 35 -6.35 3.87 -28.60
N VAL A 36 -5.08 4.17 -28.28
CA VAL A 36 -4.61 4.31 -26.90
C VAL A 36 -5.39 5.40 -26.15
N PHE A 37 -5.94 6.37 -26.88
CA PHE A 37 -6.76 7.47 -26.35
C PHE A 37 -8.25 7.11 -26.15
N ARG A 38 -8.64 5.85 -26.35
CA ARG A 38 -9.98 5.42 -26.02
C ARG A 38 -10.20 5.45 -24.52
N ALA A 39 -11.35 5.95 -24.07
CA ALA A 39 -11.72 5.98 -22.65
C ALA A 39 -11.59 4.62 -21.97
N LEU A 40 -11.11 4.62 -20.72
CA LEU A 40 -11.06 3.42 -19.90
C LEU A 40 -12.47 2.98 -19.50
N PRO A 41 -12.75 1.66 -19.46
CA PRO A 41 -14.03 1.12 -19.01
C PRO A 41 -14.13 1.17 -17.48
N LEU A 42 -14.04 2.37 -16.89
CA LEU A 42 -14.19 2.56 -15.45
C LEU A 42 -15.66 2.38 -15.03
N PRO A 43 -15.93 1.91 -13.80
CA PRO A 43 -17.29 1.87 -13.25
C PRO A 43 -18.01 3.21 -13.41
N ALA A 44 -19.28 3.22 -13.79
CA ALA A 44 -20.03 4.48 -13.93
C ALA A 44 -20.09 5.24 -12.60
N PRO A 45 -20.04 6.61 -12.62
CA PRO A 45 -20.31 7.40 -11.44
C PRO A 45 -21.68 7.11 -10.84
N ASN A 46 -21.78 7.21 -9.52
CA ASN A 46 -23.00 6.95 -8.77
C ASN A 46 -23.09 7.90 -7.55
N PRO A 47 -24.19 7.88 -6.75
CA PRO A 47 -24.31 8.74 -5.57
C PRO A 47 -23.23 8.55 -4.50
N TYR A 48 -22.52 7.42 -4.50
CA TYR A 48 -21.43 7.14 -3.56
C TYR A 48 -20.08 7.62 -4.07
N ARG A 49 -19.84 7.55 -5.41
CA ARG A 49 -18.56 7.86 -6.06
C ARG A 49 -18.79 8.71 -7.31
N THR A 50 -18.35 9.96 -7.26
CA THR A 50 -18.64 10.96 -8.29
C THR A 50 -17.78 10.77 -9.55
N GLY A 51 -18.19 11.45 -10.64
CA GLY A 51 -17.41 11.51 -11.88
C GLY A 51 -16.08 12.26 -11.75
N SER A 52 -15.93 13.11 -10.73
CA SER A 52 -14.66 13.77 -10.38
C SER A 52 -13.74 12.91 -9.49
N GLY A 53 -14.15 11.67 -9.16
CA GLY A 53 -13.39 10.77 -8.30
C GLY A 53 -13.50 11.05 -6.79
N ARG A 54 -14.29 12.05 -6.39
CA ARG A 54 -14.52 12.37 -4.98
C ARG A 54 -15.62 11.48 -4.39
N PRO A 55 -15.62 11.27 -3.06
CA PRO A 55 -16.78 10.69 -2.39
C PRO A 55 -18.04 11.47 -2.75
N GLY A 56 -19.12 10.77 -3.08
CA GLY A 56 -20.41 11.35 -3.41
C GLY A 56 -21.20 11.74 -2.16
N PRO A 57 -22.33 12.46 -2.34
CA PRO A 57 -23.16 12.93 -1.22
C PRO A 57 -23.80 11.81 -0.40
N SER A 58 -23.91 10.62 -0.97
CA SER A 58 -24.43 9.42 -0.30
C SER A 58 -23.34 8.43 0.09
N TYR A 59 -22.05 8.81 0.02
CA TYR A 59 -20.95 7.92 0.40
C TYR A 59 -21.13 7.47 1.85
N TRP A 60 -20.95 6.19 2.07
CA TRP A 60 -20.98 5.55 3.38
C TRP A 60 -19.79 4.61 3.55
N GLN A 61 -19.44 4.36 4.76
CA GLN A 61 -18.55 3.28 5.19
C GLN A 61 -18.98 2.85 6.57
N GLN A 62 -18.64 1.63 6.96
CA GLN A 62 -18.94 1.11 8.28
C GLN A 62 -18.07 1.80 9.34
N ARG A 63 -18.42 1.63 10.61
CA ARG A 63 -17.57 2.01 11.75
C ARG A 63 -17.42 0.83 12.68
N VAL A 64 -16.19 0.59 13.13
CA VAL A 64 -15.86 -0.52 14.00
C VAL A 64 -15.01 -0.03 15.18
N ASP A 65 -15.60 0.05 16.35
CA ASP A 65 -14.92 0.46 17.58
C ASP A 65 -14.56 -0.77 18.42
N TYR A 66 -13.31 -0.84 18.90
CA TYR A 66 -12.79 -1.98 19.64
C TYR A 66 -12.44 -1.62 21.08
N ARG A 67 -12.88 -2.44 22.03
CA ARG A 67 -12.35 -2.46 23.40
C ARG A 67 -11.73 -3.81 23.68
N ILE A 68 -10.39 -3.81 23.86
CA ILE A 68 -9.62 -5.05 23.98
C ILE A 68 -8.89 -5.09 25.33
N ALA A 69 -8.96 -6.21 25.99
CA ALA A 69 -8.13 -6.51 27.15
C ALA A 69 -7.35 -7.81 26.87
N ALA A 70 -6.03 -7.73 26.86
CA ALA A 70 -5.17 -8.87 26.54
C ALA A 70 -4.01 -9.03 27.52
N THR A 71 -3.56 -10.26 27.67
CA THR A 71 -2.39 -10.63 28.47
C THR A 71 -1.38 -11.36 27.60
N LEU A 72 -0.13 -10.92 27.65
CA LEU A 72 1.02 -11.61 27.10
C LEU A 72 1.63 -12.53 28.16
N ASP A 73 1.45 -13.82 28.01
CA ASP A 73 2.12 -14.85 28.82
C ASP A 73 3.45 -15.23 28.17
N THR A 74 4.55 -14.67 28.69
CA THR A 74 5.89 -14.92 28.15
C THR A 74 6.45 -16.31 28.51
N VAL A 75 5.87 -17.01 29.48
CA VAL A 75 6.24 -18.36 29.85
C VAL A 75 5.60 -19.38 28.90
N ARG A 76 4.29 -19.22 28.66
CA ARG A 76 3.55 -20.06 27.69
C ARG A 76 3.73 -19.63 26.26
N ARG A 77 4.27 -18.43 26.05
CA ARG A 77 4.37 -17.77 24.72
C ARG A 77 2.99 -17.69 24.05
N GLU A 78 2.02 -17.19 24.77
CA GLU A 78 0.62 -17.13 24.36
C GLU A 78 0.06 -15.72 24.59
N ILE A 79 -0.75 -15.25 23.67
CA ILE A 79 -1.65 -14.11 23.90
C ILE A 79 -3.03 -14.66 24.19
N ARG A 80 -3.62 -14.15 25.26
CA ARG A 80 -5.01 -14.40 25.64
C ARG A 80 -5.74 -13.06 25.69
N GLY A 81 -6.85 -12.95 24.97
CA GLY A 81 -7.58 -11.72 24.86
C GLY A 81 -9.09 -11.86 24.99
N ARG A 82 -9.71 -10.76 25.32
CA ARG A 82 -11.14 -10.53 25.24
C ARG A 82 -11.38 -9.17 24.61
N GLU A 83 -12.30 -9.13 23.66
CA GLU A 83 -12.72 -7.88 23.03
C GLU A 83 -14.24 -7.73 23.05
N THR A 84 -14.65 -6.48 23.03
CA THR A 84 -16.01 -6.05 22.65
C THR A 84 -15.86 -5.18 21.41
N ILE A 85 -16.49 -5.58 20.34
CA ILE A 85 -16.52 -4.88 19.07
C ILE A 85 -17.89 -4.22 18.92
N HIS A 86 -17.91 -2.90 18.82
CA HIS A 86 -19.12 -2.13 18.51
C HIS A 86 -19.15 -1.85 17.02
N TYR A 87 -20.00 -2.57 16.28
CA TYR A 87 -20.13 -2.46 14.82
C TYR A 87 -21.36 -1.67 14.45
N THR A 88 -21.17 -0.59 13.69
CA THR A 88 -22.27 0.26 13.18
C THR A 88 -22.46 0.03 11.69
N ASN A 89 -23.63 -0.42 11.29
CA ASN A 89 -24.01 -0.59 9.89
C ASN A 89 -24.49 0.75 9.29
N ASN A 90 -23.63 1.45 8.60
CA ASN A 90 -23.95 2.69 7.89
C ASN A 90 -24.37 2.46 6.42
N SER A 91 -24.32 1.20 5.94
CA SER A 91 -24.79 0.86 4.59
C SER A 91 -26.32 0.96 4.49
N PRO A 92 -26.88 1.09 3.29
CA PRO A 92 -28.33 0.99 3.08
C PRO A 92 -28.87 -0.43 3.32
N ASP A 93 -28.01 -1.43 3.39
CA ASP A 93 -28.36 -2.84 3.43
C ASP A 93 -28.69 -3.35 4.83
N ARG A 94 -29.46 -4.43 4.89
CA ARG A 94 -29.69 -5.21 6.11
C ARG A 94 -28.72 -6.39 6.14
N LEU A 95 -27.78 -6.37 7.11
CA LEU A 95 -26.75 -7.39 7.21
C LEU A 95 -27.24 -8.60 8.02
N ALA A 96 -27.41 -9.75 7.39
CA ALA A 96 -27.81 -10.99 8.05
C ALA A 96 -26.64 -11.72 8.72
N TYR A 97 -25.42 -11.42 8.32
CA TYR A 97 -24.18 -12.00 8.83
C TYR A 97 -23.05 -10.98 8.74
N LEU A 98 -21.97 -11.23 9.47
CA LEU A 98 -20.72 -10.48 9.41
C LEU A 98 -19.58 -11.42 9.03
N TRP A 99 -18.56 -10.87 8.35
CA TRP A 99 -17.29 -11.54 8.13
C TRP A 99 -16.20 -10.94 9.02
N MET A 100 -15.34 -11.81 9.51
CA MET A 100 -14.20 -11.45 10.35
C MET A 100 -12.95 -12.18 9.88
N PHE A 101 -11.79 -11.64 10.22
CA PHE A 101 -10.49 -12.23 9.96
C PHE A 101 -9.92 -12.87 11.24
N LEU A 102 -9.22 -13.98 11.05
CA LEU A 102 -8.43 -14.71 12.03
C LEU A 102 -7.07 -15.00 11.40
N GLU A 103 -6.28 -13.96 11.15
CA GLU A 103 -5.06 -14.06 10.32
C GLU A 103 -4.05 -15.05 10.90
N GLN A 104 -3.97 -15.19 12.23
CA GLN A 104 -3.08 -16.16 12.87
C GLN A 104 -3.41 -17.62 12.50
N ASN A 105 -4.59 -17.87 11.93
CA ASN A 105 -4.94 -19.16 11.35
C ASN A 105 -4.15 -19.49 10.07
N ILE A 106 -3.35 -18.56 9.52
CA ILE A 106 -2.43 -18.88 8.42
C ILE A 106 -1.52 -20.06 8.81
N CYS A 107 -1.14 -20.14 10.09
CA CYS A 107 -0.33 -21.24 10.64
C CYS A 107 -1.15 -22.43 11.17
N SER A 108 -2.45 -22.48 10.90
CA SER A 108 -3.26 -23.63 11.28
C SER A 108 -3.20 -24.72 10.19
N PRO A 109 -3.29 -26.02 10.55
CA PRO A 109 -3.31 -27.10 9.57
C PRO A 109 -4.46 -27.04 8.57
N ALA A 110 -5.50 -26.24 8.86
CA ALA A 110 -6.65 -26.05 7.98
C ALA A 110 -6.49 -24.87 7.02
N SER A 111 -5.40 -24.10 7.10
CA SER A 111 -5.18 -22.91 6.27
C SER A 111 -5.00 -23.27 4.80
N VAL A 112 -5.26 -22.30 3.94
CA VAL A 112 -5.02 -22.43 2.50
C VAL A 112 -3.51 -22.51 2.23
N THR A 113 -2.71 -21.74 2.93
CA THR A 113 -1.24 -21.69 2.79
C THR A 113 -0.60 -23.05 3.06
N GLU A 114 -0.99 -23.71 4.16
CA GLU A 114 -0.49 -25.06 4.50
C GLU A 114 -0.90 -26.12 3.46
N LYS A 115 -2.04 -25.95 2.79
CA LYS A 115 -2.52 -26.90 1.78
C LYS A 115 -1.90 -26.69 0.40
N LEU A 116 -1.47 -25.49 0.09
CA LEU A 116 -0.98 -25.14 -1.24
C LEU A 116 0.54 -25.31 -1.39
N ASP A 117 1.27 -25.48 -0.27
CA ASP A 117 2.73 -25.51 -0.27
C ASP A 117 3.29 -24.34 -1.11
N GLN A 118 2.86 -23.13 -0.79
CA GLN A 118 3.09 -21.94 -1.62
C GLN A 118 4.59 -21.67 -1.74
N PRO A 119 5.09 -21.44 -2.96
CA PRO A 119 6.48 -21.03 -3.13
C PRO A 119 6.68 -19.67 -2.47
N PRO A 120 7.87 -19.44 -1.88
CA PRO A 120 8.19 -18.17 -1.27
C PRO A 120 8.12 -17.03 -2.32
N LEU A 121 7.59 -15.87 -1.91
CA LEU A 121 7.65 -14.65 -2.72
C LEU A 121 9.10 -14.15 -2.76
N VAL A 122 9.58 -13.75 -3.92
CA VAL A 122 10.88 -13.10 -4.06
C VAL A 122 10.70 -11.59 -3.91
N PHE A 123 11.34 -11.02 -2.91
CA PHE A 123 11.37 -9.58 -2.66
C PHE A 123 12.83 -9.13 -2.48
N LEU A 124 13.31 -8.16 -3.24
CA LEU A 124 14.70 -7.68 -3.23
C LEU A 124 15.78 -8.79 -3.33
N GLY A 125 15.48 -9.87 -4.04
CA GLY A 125 16.39 -11.02 -4.10
C GLY A 125 16.37 -11.92 -2.86
N SER A 126 15.65 -11.56 -1.84
CA SER A 126 15.35 -12.37 -0.66
C SER A 126 14.05 -13.13 -0.85
N THR A 127 14.01 -14.33 -0.32
CA THR A 127 12.83 -15.19 -0.39
C THR A 127 11.96 -14.93 0.83
N PHE A 128 10.82 -14.26 0.66
CA PHE A 128 9.80 -14.19 1.71
C PHE A 128 9.10 -15.53 1.81
N ASP A 129 9.42 -16.25 2.84
CA ASP A 129 8.76 -17.50 3.18
C ASP A 129 7.61 -17.22 4.16
N PHE A 130 6.39 -17.13 3.63
CA PHE A 130 5.18 -17.05 4.45
C PHE A 130 4.80 -18.38 5.06
N SER A 131 5.62 -19.43 4.86
CA SER A 131 5.43 -20.68 5.57
C SER A 131 5.58 -20.45 7.08
N CYS A 132 4.84 -21.20 7.86
CA CYS A 132 4.97 -21.11 9.31
C CYS A 132 6.18 -21.87 9.86
N LYS A 133 7.12 -22.28 9.00
CA LYS A 133 8.38 -22.99 9.35
C LYS A 133 8.18 -24.13 10.36
N GLY A 134 7.09 -24.90 10.20
CA GLY A 134 6.71 -25.97 11.11
C GLY A 134 6.02 -25.52 12.40
N PHE A 135 5.86 -24.23 12.64
CA PHE A 135 5.04 -23.72 13.73
C PHE A 135 3.57 -24.04 13.47
N ARG A 136 2.92 -24.66 14.43
CA ARG A 136 1.48 -24.94 14.37
C ARG A 136 0.76 -24.00 15.31
N GLY A 137 0.16 -22.98 14.75
CA GLY A 137 -0.56 -21.92 15.44
C GLY A 137 -2.04 -21.90 15.11
N GLY A 138 -2.60 -20.72 15.27
CA GLY A 138 -3.99 -20.41 14.97
C GLY A 138 -4.77 -19.96 16.21
N VAL A 139 -5.85 -19.27 15.97
CA VAL A 139 -6.72 -18.71 16.99
C VAL A 139 -7.63 -19.78 17.56
N THR A 140 -7.61 -19.95 18.87
CA THR A 140 -8.62 -20.71 19.62
C THR A 140 -9.70 -19.74 20.09
N LEU A 141 -10.90 -19.85 19.55
CA LEU A 141 -12.07 -19.10 20.00
C LEU A 141 -12.67 -19.81 21.23
N GLU A 142 -12.59 -19.19 22.40
CA GLU A 142 -13.16 -19.75 23.64
C GLU A 142 -14.64 -19.37 23.79
N ARG A 143 -15.03 -18.17 23.34
CA ARG A 143 -16.42 -17.71 23.31
C ARG A 143 -16.62 -16.66 22.23
N VAL A 144 -17.73 -16.76 21.53
CA VAL A 144 -18.24 -15.71 20.64
C VAL A 144 -19.70 -15.45 20.99
N SER A 145 -20.07 -14.18 21.21
CA SER A 145 -21.45 -13.80 21.49
C SER A 145 -21.82 -12.49 20.76
N VAL A 146 -23.09 -12.35 20.43
CA VAL A 146 -23.64 -11.15 19.79
C VAL A 146 -24.86 -10.71 20.60
N ALA A 147 -24.86 -9.46 21.03
CA ALA A 147 -25.89 -8.90 21.91
C ALA A 147 -26.17 -9.82 23.13
N GLY A 148 -25.12 -10.37 23.74
CA GLY A 148 -25.19 -11.26 24.90
C GLY A 148 -25.58 -12.73 24.60
N ARG A 149 -25.93 -13.06 23.35
CA ARG A 149 -26.27 -14.42 22.93
C ARG A 149 -25.06 -15.15 22.36
N ALA A 150 -24.71 -16.29 22.94
CA ALA A 150 -23.62 -17.14 22.42
C ALA A 150 -23.94 -17.65 20.99
N LEU A 151 -22.96 -17.58 20.12
CA LEU A 151 -23.04 -18.04 18.73
C LEU A 151 -21.92 -19.04 18.43
N ARG A 152 -22.15 -19.88 17.43
CA ARG A 152 -21.11 -20.74 16.84
C ARG A 152 -20.72 -20.16 15.49
N PRO A 153 -19.53 -19.57 15.36
CA PRO A 153 -19.06 -19.05 14.08
C PRO A 153 -18.70 -20.20 13.14
N GLN A 154 -18.74 -19.89 11.85
CA GLN A 154 -18.23 -20.78 10.80
C GLN A 154 -16.84 -20.29 10.41
N VAL A 155 -15.80 -21.07 10.68
CA VAL A 155 -14.40 -20.73 10.41
C VAL A 155 -13.95 -21.37 9.10
N PHE A 156 -13.36 -20.58 8.20
CA PHE A 156 -12.85 -20.97 6.89
C PHE A 156 -11.38 -20.53 6.76
N GLY A 157 -10.47 -21.30 7.35
CA GLY A 157 -9.05 -20.91 7.40
C GLY A 157 -8.88 -19.59 8.17
N THR A 158 -8.40 -18.55 7.49
CA THR A 158 -8.14 -17.22 8.06
C THR A 158 -9.37 -16.30 8.09
N THR A 159 -10.55 -16.78 7.70
CA THR A 159 -11.81 -16.02 7.77
C THR A 159 -12.84 -16.70 8.64
N MET A 160 -13.74 -15.92 9.20
CA MET A 160 -14.83 -16.38 10.06
C MET A 160 -16.13 -15.68 9.68
N ARG A 161 -17.20 -16.46 9.46
CA ARG A 161 -18.55 -15.93 9.26
C ARG A 161 -19.35 -16.04 10.57
N LEU A 162 -20.06 -14.98 10.89
CA LEU A 162 -20.91 -14.86 12.06
C LEU A 162 -22.34 -14.55 11.64
N ASP A 163 -23.22 -15.55 11.63
CA ASP A 163 -24.63 -15.37 11.32
C ASP A 163 -25.35 -14.67 12.49
N LEU A 164 -25.97 -13.53 12.20
CA LEU A 164 -26.63 -12.70 13.22
C LEU A 164 -27.98 -13.29 13.62
N PRO A 165 -28.36 -13.26 14.91
CA PRO A 165 -29.68 -13.72 15.39
C PRO A 165 -30.85 -12.97 14.75
N ARG A 166 -30.61 -11.71 14.35
CA ARG A 166 -31.50 -10.83 13.59
C ARG A 166 -30.67 -9.98 12.66
N PRO A 167 -31.11 -9.77 11.39
CA PRO A 167 -30.38 -8.90 10.47
C PRO A 167 -30.20 -7.49 11.05
N LEU A 168 -28.98 -6.95 10.96
CA LEU A 168 -28.64 -5.60 11.41
C LEU A 168 -29.09 -4.58 10.34
N ALA A 169 -30.07 -3.76 10.69
CA ALA A 169 -30.62 -2.76 9.78
C ALA A 169 -29.65 -1.58 9.59
N SER A 170 -29.84 -0.84 8.51
CA SER A 170 -29.15 0.43 8.25
C SER A 170 -29.25 1.39 9.43
N GLY A 171 -28.16 2.10 9.77
CA GLY A 171 -28.07 3.04 10.88
C GLY A 171 -28.12 2.41 12.28
N ARG A 172 -28.05 1.08 12.38
CA ARG A 172 -28.06 0.38 13.67
C ARG A 172 -26.69 -0.19 14.00
N ALA A 173 -26.43 -0.34 15.29
CA ALA A 173 -25.20 -0.93 15.80
C ALA A 173 -25.47 -2.23 16.57
N ILE A 174 -24.42 -3.04 16.74
CA ILE A 174 -24.44 -4.29 17.50
C ILE A 174 -23.11 -4.53 18.20
N ASP A 175 -23.18 -5.09 19.40
CA ASP A 175 -21.99 -5.49 20.15
C ASP A 175 -21.69 -6.98 19.93
N ILE A 176 -20.43 -7.26 19.61
CA ILE A 176 -19.86 -8.60 19.44
C ILE A 176 -18.81 -8.78 20.51
N GLU A 177 -18.91 -9.85 21.29
CA GLU A 177 -17.88 -10.20 22.25
C GLU A 177 -17.14 -11.46 21.77
N VAL A 178 -15.80 -11.40 21.77
CA VAL A 178 -14.95 -12.53 21.47
C VAL A 178 -13.95 -12.74 22.60
N VAL A 179 -13.78 -13.98 23.00
CA VAL A 179 -12.72 -14.44 23.91
C VAL A 179 -11.88 -15.42 23.14
N TRP A 180 -10.58 -15.13 23.04
CA TRP A 180 -9.67 -15.92 22.21
C TRP A 180 -8.30 -16.08 22.86
N LYS A 181 -7.53 -16.99 22.30
CA LYS A 181 -6.09 -17.11 22.54
C LYS A 181 -5.38 -17.68 21.33
N PHE A 182 -4.08 -17.45 21.23
CA PHE A 182 -3.23 -18.11 20.26
C PHE A 182 -1.78 -18.15 20.76
N PRO A 183 -0.97 -19.15 20.33
CA PRO A 183 0.45 -19.21 20.64
C PRO A 183 1.22 -18.21 19.77
N VAL A 184 2.18 -17.49 20.35
CA VAL A 184 3.07 -16.57 19.64
C VAL A 184 4.22 -17.38 19.04
N PRO A 185 4.44 -17.30 17.70
CA PRO A 185 5.56 -17.96 17.04
C PRO A 185 6.90 -17.34 17.42
N ASP A 186 7.97 -18.07 17.22
CA ASP A 186 9.28 -17.46 17.05
C ASP A 186 9.30 -16.69 15.70
N TYR A 187 10.17 -15.69 15.59
CA TYR A 187 10.26 -14.84 14.40
C TYR A 187 10.28 -15.64 13.09
N GLY A 188 9.59 -15.11 12.10
CA GLY A 188 9.50 -15.67 10.74
C GLY A 188 8.23 -16.45 10.42
N ALA A 189 7.24 -16.47 11.32
CA ALA A 189 5.91 -16.99 11.05
C ALA A 189 4.87 -15.85 11.07
N GLY A 190 4.28 -15.54 9.90
CA GLY A 190 3.08 -14.67 9.79
C GLY A 190 3.24 -13.23 10.25
N ARG A 191 4.22 -12.47 9.80
CA ARG A 191 4.38 -11.00 10.03
C ARG A 191 4.35 -10.57 11.50
N MET A 192 4.56 -11.45 12.44
CA MET A 192 4.73 -11.17 13.86
C MET A 192 5.57 -12.25 14.51
N GLY A 193 5.98 -12.05 15.76
CA GLY A 193 6.66 -13.10 16.47
C GLY A 193 7.49 -12.64 17.65
N ARG A 194 8.27 -13.57 18.15
CA ARG A 194 9.18 -13.40 19.26
C ARG A 194 10.63 -13.57 18.81
N ASP A 195 11.49 -12.64 19.22
CA ASP A 195 12.95 -12.77 19.11
C ASP A 195 13.57 -12.61 20.50
N GLY A 196 13.98 -13.74 21.09
CA GLY A 196 14.45 -13.75 22.48
C GLY A 196 13.35 -13.28 23.44
N SER A 197 13.54 -12.11 24.05
CA SER A 197 12.57 -11.48 24.95
C SER A 197 11.75 -10.37 24.29
N LEU A 198 12.03 -10.02 23.05
CA LEU A 198 11.23 -9.08 22.26
C LEU A 198 10.01 -9.82 21.69
N TYR A 199 8.88 -9.17 21.75
CA TYR A 199 7.63 -9.54 21.08
C TYR A 199 7.17 -8.39 20.19
N GLU A 200 6.97 -8.66 18.88
CA GLU A 200 6.31 -7.78 17.93
C GLU A 200 4.99 -8.45 17.54
N ILE A 201 3.88 -7.81 17.88
CA ILE A 201 2.55 -8.44 17.87
C ILE A 201 1.61 -7.63 17.00
N ALA A 202 1.16 -8.26 15.92
CA ALA A 202 0.23 -7.71 14.95
C ALA A 202 -0.73 -8.78 14.43
N GLN A 203 -1.83 -8.40 13.77
CA GLN A 203 -2.90 -9.29 13.30
C GLN A 203 -3.35 -10.29 14.41
N TRP A 204 -3.43 -9.81 15.63
CA TRP A 204 -3.45 -10.60 16.86
C TRP A 204 -4.82 -10.75 17.52
N TYR A 205 -5.82 -10.02 17.05
CA TYR A 205 -7.21 -10.08 17.55
C TYR A 205 -8.16 -10.33 16.36
N PRO A 206 -9.35 -10.94 16.57
CA PRO A 206 -10.35 -11.12 15.53
C PRO A 206 -10.84 -9.77 14.98
N ARG A 207 -10.72 -9.53 13.67
CA ARG A 207 -10.99 -8.24 13.04
C ARG A 207 -12.17 -8.29 12.07
N LEU A 208 -13.04 -7.28 12.07
CA LEU A 208 -14.14 -7.19 11.11
C LEU A 208 -13.60 -6.95 9.69
N ALA A 209 -14.13 -7.68 8.72
CA ALA A 209 -13.90 -7.41 7.31
C ALA A 209 -14.66 -6.14 6.88
N VAL A 210 -14.13 -5.43 5.89
CA VAL A 210 -14.80 -4.27 5.29
C VAL A 210 -16.03 -4.71 4.52
N TYR A 211 -17.14 -3.99 4.71
CA TYR A 211 -18.32 -4.04 3.86
C TYR A 211 -18.48 -2.70 3.17
N ASP A 212 -18.21 -2.64 1.87
CA ASP A 212 -18.19 -1.41 1.09
C ASP A 212 -19.26 -1.36 -0.03
N ASP A 213 -19.37 -0.20 -0.65
CA ASP A 213 -20.32 0.09 -1.74
C ASP A 213 -19.89 -0.49 -3.10
N VAL A 214 -18.70 -1.08 -3.19
CA VAL A 214 -18.12 -1.59 -4.43
C VAL A 214 -18.30 -3.09 -4.58
N ARG A 215 -18.01 -3.84 -3.50
CA ARG A 215 -17.96 -5.31 -3.52
C ARG A 215 -18.86 -5.95 -2.44
N GLY A 216 -19.44 -5.16 -1.54
CA GLY A 216 -20.03 -5.69 -0.32
C GLY A 216 -18.93 -6.18 0.63
N TRP A 217 -19.00 -7.44 1.09
CA TRP A 217 -17.98 -8.02 1.96
C TRP A 217 -16.66 -8.28 1.24
N ASN A 218 -15.58 -7.70 1.78
CA ASN A 218 -14.19 -7.98 1.38
C ASN A 218 -13.60 -8.99 2.37
N HIS A 219 -13.68 -10.25 2.04
CA HIS A 219 -13.33 -11.36 2.94
C HIS A 219 -12.39 -12.39 2.30
N GLU A 220 -11.55 -11.93 1.38
CA GLU A 220 -10.50 -12.76 0.80
C GLU A 220 -9.63 -13.37 1.91
N PRO A 221 -9.36 -14.69 1.87
CA PRO A 221 -8.52 -15.33 2.88
C PRO A 221 -7.11 -14.73 2.87
N TYR A 222 -6.53 -14.55 4.05
CA TYR A 222 -5.13 -14.17 4.18
C TYR A 222 -4.25 -15.39 3.89
N ILE A 223 -3.37 -15.26 2.91
CA ILE A 223 -2.46 -16.33 2.47
C ILE A 223 -0.99 -15.89 2.41
N GLY A 224 -0.67 -14.81 3.11
CA GLY A 224 0.68 -14.26 3.24
C GLY A 224 0.96 -13.09 2.30
N ALA A 225 0.65 -13.20 1.01
CA ALA A 225 0.80 -12.11 0.06
C ALA A 225 -0.38 -11.13 0.16
N GLY A 226 -0.09 -9.83 0.11
CA GLY A 226 -1.06 -8.75 0.29
C GLY A 226 -1.37 -8.47 1.76
N GLU A 227 -1.60 -7.23 2.05
CA GLU A 227 -1.72 -6.74 3.41
C GLU A 227 -3.17 -6.61 3.86
N PHE A 228 -3.58 -5.54 4.53
CA PHE A 228 -4.82 -5.58 5.29
C PHE A 228 -5.77 -4.46 4.86
N TYR A 229 -7.03 -4.80 4.67
CA TYR A 229 -8.11 -3.87 4.36
C TYR A 229 -9.14 -3.90 5.48
N LEU A 230 -9.19 -2.83 6.28
CA LEU A 230 -9.94 -2.76 7.53
C LEU A 230 -10.68 -1.42 7.64
N GLU A 231 -11.77 -1.43 8.42
CA GLU A 231 -12.57 -0.24 8.71
C GLU A 231 -11.92 0.66 9.76
N TYR A 232 -12.24 1.95 9.67
CA TYR A 232 -11.86 2.94 10.67
C TYR A 232 -12.77 2.92 11.89
N GLY A 233 -12.15 3.15 13.06
CA GLY A 233 -12.85 3.26 14.32
C GLY A 233 -11.95 3.71 15.46
N SER A 234 -12.42 3.52 16.69
CA SER A 234 -11.66 3.79 17.89
C SER A 234 -11.19 2.50 18.56
N PHE A 235 -10.07 2.58 19.27
CA PHE A 235 -9.50 1.49 20.05
C PHE A 235 -9.27 1.95 21.50
N ASP A 236 -9.73 1.15 22.46
CA ASP A 236 -9.40 1.23 23.89
C ASP A 236 -8.78 -0.12 24.28
N VAL A 237 -7.46 -0.15 24.40
CA VAL A 237 -6.70 -1.39 24.55
C VAL A 237 -5.93 -1.41 25.86
N SER A 238 -6.11 -2.48 26.63
CA SER A 238 -5.40 -2.77 27.86
C SER A 238 -4.51 -3.99 27.67
N LEU A 239 -3.19 -3.80 27.74
CA LEU A 239 -2.18 -4.83 27.55
C LEU A 239 -1.52 -5.16 28.90
N THR A 240 -1.73 -6.34 29.40
CA THR A 240 -1.10 -6.84 30.61
C THR A 240 0.13 -7.66 30.25
N VAL A 241 1.30 -7.21 30.69
CA VAL A 241 2.60 -7.84 30.41
C VAL A 241 3.38 -8.04 31.73
N PRO A 242 4.41 -8.91 31.77
CA PRO A 242 5.26 -8.97 32.95
C PRO A 242 5.82 -7.61 33.33
N ALA A 243 5.90 -7.30 34.62
CA ALA A 243 6.26 -5.97 35.12
C ALA A 243 7.65 -5.48 34.66
N GLY A 244 8.49 -6.39 34.16
CA GLY A 244 9.78 -6.05 33.56
C GLY A 244 9.73 -5.51 32.14
N TYR A 245 8.58 -5.55 31.47
CA TYR A 245 8.44 -5.21 30.06
C TYR A 245 8.02 -3.75 29.85
N VAL A 246 8.59 -3.12 28.84
CA VAL A 246 8.18 -1.82 28.30
C VAL A 246 7.37 -2.09 27.03
N VAL A 247 6.28 -1.36 26.84
CA VAL A 247 5.36 -1.56 25.72
C VAL A 247 5.34 -0.32 24.82
N ALA A 248 5.56 -0.53 23.52
CA ALA A 248 5.26 0.40 22.45
C ALA A 248 3.98 -0.06 21.75
N ALA A 249 3.04 0.83 21.44
CA ALA A 249 1.78 0.44 20.83
C ALA A 249 1.16 1.55 19.98
N THR A 250 0.24 1.16 19.10
CA THR A 250 -0.72 2.06 18.45
C THR A 250 -1.43 2.90 19.51
N GLY A 251 -1.59 4.20 19.23
CA GLY A 251 -2.37 5.10 20.09
C GLY A 251 -1.56 5.74 21.23
N THR A 252 -2.25 6.47 22.07
CA THR A 252 -1.68 7.26 23.16
C THR A 252 -1.79 6.52 24.49
N LEU A 253 -0.68 6.45 25.22
CA LEU A 253 -0.62 5.87 26.57
C LEU A 253 -1.49 6.68 27.55
N GLN A 254 -2.44 6.03 28.20
CA GLN A 254 -3.44 6.68 29.07
C GLN A 254 -3.09 6.65 30.56
N ASN A 255 -2.24 5.71 30.98
CA ASN A 255 -1.91 5.52 32.40
C ASN A 255 -0.40 5.59 32.69
N PRO A 256 0.33 6.63 32.23
CA PRO A 256 1.78 6.72 32.41
C PRO A 256 2.22 6.66 33.88
N ALA A 257 1.43 7.18 34.81
CA ALA A 257 1.76 7.13 36.23
C ALA A 257 1.81 5.71 36.82
N ALA A 258 1.09 4.75 36.20
CA ALA A 258 1.06 3.36 36.65
C ALA A 258 2.20 2.51 36.06
N VAL A 259 2.71 2.88 34.89
CA VAL A 259 3.63 2.04 34.12
C VAL A 259 5.00 2.66 33.84
N LEU A 260 5.17 3.96 34.11
CA LEU A 260 6.43 4.70 33.96
C LEU A 260 6.96 5.20 35.30
N THR A 261 8.27 5.21 35.44
CA THR A 261 8.92 5.82 36.61
C THR A 261 8.73 7.37 36.59
N PRO A 262 8.83 8.06 37.74
CA PRO A 262 8.78 9.52 37.78
C PRO A 262 9.82 10.19 36.87
N THR A 263 10.98 9.56 36.70
CA THR A 263 12.06 10.08 35.83
C THR A 263 11.66 9.99 34.36
N GLN A 264 11.11 8.86 33.91
CA GLN A 264 10.59 8.68 32.55
C GLN A 264 9.45 9.64 32.24
N GLN A 265 8.52 9.85 33.18
CA GLN A 265 7.43 10.83 33.02
C GLN A 265 7.96 12.26 32.82
N ARG A 266 8.97 12.68 33.61
CA ARG A 266 9.60 13.99 33.42
C ARG A 266 10.30 14.12 32.06
N ARG A 267 11.08 13.09 31.65
CA ARG A 267 11.77 13.06 30.35
C ARG A 267 10.76 13.10 29.20
N LEU A 268 9.66 12.36 29.31
CA LEU A 268 8.60 12.36 28.30
C LEU A 268 7.91 13.74 28.21
N ALA A 269 7.70 14.42 29.34
CA ALA A 269 7.19 15.78 29.34
C ALA A 269 8.15 16.76 28.64
N MET A 270 9.46 16.60 28.84
CA MET A 270 10.48 17.38 28.12
C MET A 270 10.47 17.10 26.61
N ALA A 271 10.31 15.83 26.21
CA ALA A 271 10.28 15.43 24.81
C ALA A 271 9.12 16.06 24.02
N ARG A 272 7.98 16.36 24.67
CA ARG A 272 6.79 16.98 24.03
C ARG A 272 7.07 18.34 23.37
N THR A 273 8.13 19.03 23.78
CA THR A 273 8.52 20.33 23.23
C THR A 273 9.92 20.32 22.61
N SER A 274 10.60 19.17 22.64
CA SER A 274 11.96 19.03 22.13
C SER A 274 11.97 18.64 20.65
N THR A 275 12.72 19.38 19.86
CA THR A 275 13.04 19.01 18.47
C THR A 275 14.24 18.07 18.37
N LYS A 276 14.96 17.87 19.48
CA LYS A 276 16.07 16.92 19.60
C LYS A 276 15.61 15.71 20.38
N SER A 277 16.22 14.57 20.09
CA SER A 277 15.98 13.32 20.82
C SER A 277 16.27 13.49 22.32
N VAL A 278 15.33 13.02 23.14
CA VAL A 278 15.43 12.94 24.61
C VAL A 278 15.36 11.47 24.99
N ALA A 279 16.38 10.95 25.65
CA ALA A 279 16.39 9.57 26.13
C ALA A 279 15.40 9.40 27.29
N ILE A 280 14.31 8.69 27.05
CA ILE A 280 13.31 8.34 28.07
C ILE A 280 13.80 7.18 28.92
N ILE A 281 14.37 6.14 28.26
CA ILE A 281 15.10 5.03 28.89
C ILE A 281 16.50 5.00 28.28
N THR A 282 17.50 5.29 29.09
CA THR A 282 18.91 5.32 28.66
C THR A 282 19.51 3.93 28.52
N ALA A 283 20.67 3.82 27.88
CA ALA A 283 21.35 2.54 27.66
C ALA A 283 21.68 1.82 28.99
N ASP A 284 22.07 2.58 30.03
CA ASP A 284 22.40 2.05 31.36
C ASP A 284 21.17 1.73 32.24
N GLU A 285 19.99 2.18 31.85
CA GLU A 285 18.70 1.87 32.47
C GLU A 285 18.03 0.66 31.82
N ALA A 286 18.19 0.46 30.50
CA ALA A 286 17.55 -0.59 29.73
C ALA A 286 17.85 -2.00 30.31
N GLY A 287 16.79 -2.78 30.51
CA GLY A 287 16.88 -4.13 31.09
C GLY A 287 17.13 -4.18 32.61
N THR A 288 17.22 -3.03 33.27
CA THR A 288 17.42 -2.95 34.73
C THR A 288 16.13 -2.55 35.47
N ASN A 289 16.17 -2.62 36.79
CA ASN A 289 15.03 -2.18 37.62
C ASN A 289 14.77 -0.67 37.52
N ARG A 290 15.67 0.13 36.93
CA ARG A 290 15.49 1.57 36.71
C ARG A 290 14.61 1.87 35.50
N SER A 291 14.42 0.91 34.59
CA SER A 291 13.59 1.07 33.39
C SER A 291 12.09 0.88 33.63
N ARG A 292 11.67 0.63 34.86
CA ARG A 292 10.28 0.31 35.23
C ARG A 292 9.96 0.76 36.64
N PRO A 293 8.66 0.96 37.00
CA PRO A 293 8.24 1.15 38.38
C PRO A 293 8.64 -0.03 39.26
N ALA A 294 8.88 0.25 40.54
CA ALA A 294 9.16 -0.80 41.51
C ALA A 294 7.93 -1.73 41.64
N GLY A 295 8.17 -3.05 41.63
CA GLY A 295 7.11 -4.05 41.78
C GLY A 295 7.49 -5.37 41.13
N GLN A 296 6.71 -6.40 41.47
CA GLN A 296 6.79 -7.73 40.88
C GLN A 296 5.44 -8.09 40.25
N GLY A 297 5.42 -9.10 39.39
CA GLY A 297 4.20 -9.61 38.76
C GLY A 297 3.97 -8.97 37.37
N GLN A 298 2.84 -8.33 37.18
CA GLN A 298 2.41 -7.80 35.89
C GLN A 298 2.04 -6.31 35.98
N LEU A 299 2.18 -5.59 34.85
CA LEU A 299 1.69 -4.23 34.65
C LEU A 299 0.70 -4.20 33.48
N THR A 300 -0.34 -3.40 33.62
CA THR A 300 -1.31 -3.17 32.54
C THR A 300 -1.10 -1.80 31.94
N TRP A 301 -0.73 -1.77 30.67
CA TRP A 301 -0.57 -0.59 29.83
C TRP A 301 -1.88 -0.31 29.12
N ARG A 302 -2.38 0.93 29.17
CA ARG A 302 -3.65 1.31 28.50
C ARG A 302 -3.38 2.32 27.40
N PHE A 303 -3.88 2.02 26.19
CA PHE A 303 -3.76 2.88 25.02
C PHE A 303 -5.12 3.18 24.44
N THR A 304 -5.27 4.41 23.89
CA THR A 304 -6.44 4.77 23.09
C THR A 304 -5.99 5.35 21.76
N ALA A 305 -6.73 4.99 20.71
CA ALA A 305 -6.56 5.54 19.37
C ALA A 305 -7.94 5.85 18.80
N ASP A 306 -8.07 6.88 17.97
CA ASP A 306 -9.28 7.20 17.23
C ASP A 306 -9.00 7.39 15.76
N SER A 307 -9.99 7.04 14.93
CA SER A 307 -9.89 7.15 13.48
C SER A 307 -8.71 6.34 12.90
N VAL A 308 -8.50 5.16 13.44
CA VAL A 308 -7.50 4.18 12.98
C VAL A 308 -8.16 2.89 12.56
N ARG A 309 -7.45 2.08 11.78
CA ARG A 309 -7.99 0.86 11.17
C ARG A 309 -7.44 -0.44 11.78
N ASP A 310 -6.37 -0.35 12.55
CA ASP A 310 -5.71 -1.49 13.17
C ASP A 310 -5.02 -1.09 14.48
N PHE A 311 -4.52 -2.08 15.22
CA PHE A 311 -3.77 -1.91 16.46
C PHE A 311 -2.67 -2.97 16.57
N ALA A 312 -1.43 -2.54 16.71
CA ALA A 312 -0.28 -3.40 16.96
C ALA A 312 0.49 -2.94 18.20
N PHE A 313 1.35 -3.81 18.72
CA PHE A 313 2.24 -3.47 19.84
C PHE A 313 3.52 -4.28 19.84
N ALA A 314 4.57 -3.72 20.42
CA ALA A 314 5.77 -4.45 20.79
C ALA A 314 6.01 -4.40 22.30
N ALA A 315 6.68 -5.43 22.82
CA ALA A 315 7.03 -5.51 24.25
C ALA A 315 8.40 -6.15 24.43
N ALA A 316 9.28 -5.48 25.17
CA ALA A 316 10.58 -6.05 25.56
C ALA A 316 11.02 -5.54 26.93
N PRO A 317 11.82 -6.31 27.69
CA PRO A 317 12.32 -5.88 28.99
C PRO A 317 13.50 -4.89 28.88
N ASN A 318 14.18 -4.84 27.74
CA ASN A 318 15.44 -4.14 27.54
C ASN A 318 15.41 -3.06 26.46
N PHE A 319 14.24 -2.49 26.16
CA PHE A 319 14.18 -1.36 25.25
C PHE A 319 14.94 -0.14 25.80
N ARG A 320 15.78 0.45 24.97
CA ARG A 320 16.07 1.87 24.99
C ARG A 320 14.89 2.60 24.38
N TRP A 321 14.61 3.79 24.86
CA TRP A 321 13.49 4.57 24.36
C TRP A 321 13.89 6.04 24.25
N ASP A 322 13.86 6.55 23.03
CA ASP A 322 14.08 7.96 22.73
C ASP A 322 12.78 8.61 22.25
N ALA A 323 12.63 9.91 22.51
CA ALA A 323 11.49 10.66 22.03
C ALA A 323 11.83 12.11 21.67
N SER A 324 11.13 12.66 20.69
CA SER A 324 11.15 14.08 20.30
C SER A 324 9.74 14.53 19.89
N ALA A 325 9.58 15.76 19.38
CA ALA A 325 8.29 16.23 18.90
C ALA A 325 8.39 17.02 17.59
N TYR A 326 7.32 16.94 16.81
CA TYR A 326 7.09 17.78 15.65
C TYR A 326 5.63 18.26 15.63
N ARG A 327 5.40 19.59 15.72
CA ARG A 327 4.07 20.24 15.70
C ARG A 327 3.02 19.58 16.64
N GLY A 328 3.46 19.14 17.82
CA GLY A 328 2.59 18.52 18.83
C GLY A 328 2.49 16.99 18.74
N THR A 329 2.95 16.38 17.64
CA THR A 329 3.11 14.92 17.53
C THR A 329 4.35 14.48 18.28
N LEU A 330 4.22 13.51 19.19
CA LEU A 330 5.34 12.80 19.80
C LEU A 330 5.89 11.75 18.86
N ILE A 331 7.21 11.70 18.74
CA ILE A 331 7.94 10.73 17.93
C ILE A 331 8.74 9.86 18.89
N HIS A 332 8.44 8.57 18.89
CA HIS A 332 9.11 7.59 19.76
C HIS A 332 9.93 6.61 18.94
N THR A 333 11.09 6.24 19.44
CA THR A 333 11.87 5.12 18.91
C THR A 333 12.24 4.18 20.05
N PHE A 334 11.95 2.89 19.85
CA PHE A 334 12.23 1.82 20.78
C PHE A 334 13.21 0.84 20.13
N TYR A 335 14.31 0.56 20.77
CA TYR A 335 15.34 -0.32 20.22
C TYR A 335 16.14 -1.02 21.30
N ARG A 336 16.72 -2.15 20.96
CA ARG A 336 17.53 -2.93 21.89
C ARG A 336 18.93 -2.37 22.03
N PRO A 337 19.62 -2.56 23.16
CA PRO A 337 21.02 -2.14 23.31
C PRO A 337 21.97 -2.75 22.26
N SER A 338 21.58 -3.85 21.63
CA SER A 338 22.32 -4.48 20.54
C SER A 338 22.24 -3.75 19.20
N ALA A 339 21.43 -2.71 19.11
CA ALA A 339 21.23 -1.88 17.92
C ALA A 339 21.68 -0.41 18.17
N PRO A 340 22.95 -0.13 18.47
CA PRO A 340 23.42 1.22 18.80
C PRO A 340 23.28 2.19 17.61
N GLU A 341 23.27 1.71 16.38
CA GLU A 341 23.03 2.50 15.17
C GLU A 341 21.64 3.15 15.13
N TRP A 342 20.72 2.73 15.98
CA TRP A 342 19.38 3.30 16.11
C TRP A 342 19.32 4.61 16.93
N GLU A 343 20.42 5.05 17.51
CA GLU A 343 20.48 6.36 18.19
C GLU A 343 20.11 7.54 17.27
N GLU A 344 20.32 7.38 15.95
CA GLU A 344 19.91 8.36 14.94
C GLU A 344 18.44 8.23 14.50
N ALA A 345 17.79 7.08 14.74
CA ALA A 345 16.48 6.75 14.17
C ALA A 345 15.40 7.79 14.50
N ASN A 346 15.39 8.31 15.74
CA ASN A 346 14.41 9.32 16.15
C ASN A 346 14.49 10.60 15.29
N GLN A 347 15.69 11.03 14.91
CA GLN A 347 15.87 12.19 14.06
C GLN A 347 15.48 11.89 12.60
N MET A 348 15.75 10.67 12.10
CA MET A 348 15.35 10.23 10.75
C MET A 348 13.83 10.19 10.62
N VAL A 349 13.13 9.57 11.57
CA VAL A 349 11.66 9.53 11.62
C VAL A 349 11.07 10.95 11.72
N ARG A 350 11.68 11.82 12.51
CA ARG A 350 11.25 13.22 12.63
C ARG A 350 11.38 13.99 11.32
N ASP A 351 12.48 13.82 10.60
CA ASP A 351 12.69 14.49 9.30
C ASP A 351 11.68 14.00 8.25
N ALA A 352 11.49 12.69 8.15
CA ALA A 352 10.51 12.09 7.24
C ALA A 352 9.07 12.54 7.58
N LEU A 353 8.69 12.53 8.87
CA LEU A 353 7.38 13.02 9.33
C LEU A 353 7.15 14.49 8.96
N GLN A 354 8.16 15.32 9.13
CA GLN A 354 8.13 16.74 8.74
C GLN A 354 7.91 16.86 7.22
N TYR A 355 8.73 16.18 6.43
CA TYR A 355 8.66 16.24 4.96
C TYR A 355 7.30 15.80 4.44
N PHE A 356 6.81 14.64 4.84
CA PHE A 356 5.53 14.12 4.37
C PHE A 356 4.35 14.99 4.82
N SER A 357 4.41 15.54 6.05
CA SER A 357 3.39 16.45 6.56
C SER A 357 3.32 17.77 5.79
N GLU A 358 4.45 18.34 5.41
CA GLU A 358 4.55 19.61 4.69
C GLU A 358 4.24 19.44 3.21
N GLN A 359 4.70 18.35 2.61
CA GLN A 359 4.58 18.12 1.18
C GLN A 359 3.21 17.59 0.78
N TRP A 360 2.64 16.65 1.54
CA TRP A 360 1.48 15.90 1.10
C TRP A 360 0.22 16.17 1.91
N TYR A 361 0.20 15.79 3.19
CA TYR A 361 -0.94 15.97 4.08
C TYR A 361 -0.45 16.07 5.52
N PRO A 362 -0.94 17.02 6.34
CA PRO A 362 -0.53 17.13 7.75
C PRO A 362 -0.78 15.81 8.51
N TYR A 363 0.24 15.32 9.21
CA TYR A 363 0.09 14.12 10.05
C TYR A 363 -0.95 14.39 11.14
N PRO A 364 -2.02 13.61 11.26
CA PRO A 364 -3.14 13.96 12.12
C PRO A 364 -3.08 13.37 13.52
N TYR A 365 -2.21 12.37 13.74
CA TYR A 365 -2.20 11.62 14.99
C TYR A 365 -1.27 12.24 16.03
N PRO A 366 -1.55 12.02 17.35
CA PRO A 366 -0.80 12.64 18.44
C PRO A 366 0.58 12.04 18.67
N GLN A 367 0.88 10.88 18.09
CA GLN A 367 2.17 10.20 18.22
C GLN A 367 2.48 9.29 17.02
N ILE A 368 3.74 8.88 16.91
CA ILE A 368 4.26 7.80 16.07
C ILE A 368 5.38 7.09 16.81
N SER A 369 5.43 5.78 16.72
CA SER A 369 6.48 4.93 17.30
C SER A 369 7.11 4.08 16.22
N SER A 370 8.45 4.11 16.10
CA SER A 370 9.22 3.10 15.34
C SER A 370 9.90 2.15 16.31
N VAL A 371 9.79 0.86 16.07
CA VAL A 371 10.31 -0.19 16.93
C VAL A 371 11.32 -1.04 16.18
N GLU A 372 12.55 -1.11 16.69
CA GLU A 372 13.57 -2.01 16.17
C GLU A 372 13.25 -3.45 16.52
N GLY A 373 13.28 -4.30 15.51
CA GLY A 373 13.08 -5.73 15.69
C GLY A 373 13.45 -6.55 14.47
N PRO A 374 13.11 -7.83 14.47
CA PRO A 374 13.41 -8.73 13.36
C PRO A 374 12.38 -8.70 12.23
N ILE A 375 11.25 -8.02 12.39
CA ILE A 375 10.27 -7.84 11.30
C ILE A 375 10.90 -6.94 10.23
N GLU A 376 10.88 -7.39 8.97
CA GLU A 376 11.58 -6.74 7.85
C GLU A 376 10.83 -5.53 7.26
N GLY A 377 10.19 -4.74 8.10
CA GLY A 377 9.33 -3.61 7.76
C GLY A 377 7.86 -3.99 7.86
N MET A 378 7.12 -3.27 8.68
CA MET A 378 5.65 -3.35 8.77
C MET A 378 5.09 -2.09 9.41
N GLU A 379 4.02 -1.64 8.82
CA GLU A 379 3.28 -0.45 9.18
C GLU A 379 1.98 -0.78 9.93
N TYR A 380 1.72 -0.02 10.98
CA TYR A 380 0.44 0.01 11.69
C TYR A 380 0.11 1.45 12.05
N PRO A 381 -1.15 1.80 12.28
CA PRO A 381 -1.47 3.16 12.67
C PRO A 381 -0.66 3.61 13.89
N MET A 382 0.10 4.68 13.76
CA MET A 382 0.96 5.24 14.82
C MET A 382 2.06 4.32 15.34
N LEU A 383 2.38 3.22 14.66
CA LEU A 383 3.42 2.25 15.05
C LEU A 383 4.02 1.60 13.81
N THR A 384 5.34 1.51 13.74
CA THR A 384 6.05 0.73 12.72
C THR A 384 6.98 -0.28 13.36
N PHE A 385 7.17 -1.43 12.72
CA PHE A 385 8.23 -2.39 13.02
C PHE A 385 9.30 -2.27 11.96
N ASP A 386 10.53 -2.03 12.36
CA ASP A 386 11.62 -1.71 11.45
C ASP A 386 12.85 -2.56 11.73
N PRO A 387 13.48 -3.15 10.71
CA PRO A 387 14.65 -3.99 10.90
C PRO A 387 15.90 -3.14 11.19
N ARG A 388 16.92 -3.84 11.67
CA ARG A 388 18.27 -3.30 11.68
C ARG A 388 18.80 -3.25 10.26
N ALA A 389 19.00 -2.06 9.72
CA ALA A 389 19.62 -1.88 8.42
C ALA A 389 21.13 -1.60 8.57
N PRO A 390 21.99 -2.22 7.72
CA PRO A 390 23.44 -2.13 7.87
C PRO A 390 24.02 -0.74 7.59
N SER A 391 23.50 -0.03 6.59
CA SER A 391 23.91 1.32 6.25
C SER A 391 22.98 2.38 6.83
N ARG A 392 23.46 3.63 6.84
CA ARG A 392 22.67 4.78 7.26
C ARG A 392 21.56 5.08 6.24
N GLU A 393 21.86 4.90 4.99
CA GLU A 393 20.94 5.10 3.86
C GLU A 393 19.80 4.09 3.89
N GLU A 394 20.10 2.80 4.05
CA GLU A 394 19.08 1.75 4.15
C GLU A 394 18.22 1.91 5.40
N ARG A 395 18.82 2.28 6.53
CA ARG A 395 18.07 2.57 7.77
C ARG A 395 17.12 3.75 7.60
N HIS A 396 17.59 4.85 6.98
CA HIS A 396 16.72 5.97 6.68
C HIS A 396 15.58 5.56 5.73
N TRP A 397 15.92 4.78 4.69
CA TRP A 397 14.92 4.34 3.71
C TRP A 397 13.81 3.52 4.38
N VAL A 398 14.13 2.49 5.16
CA VAL A 398 13.10 1.66 5.79
C VAL A 398 12.26 2.46 6.79
N LEU A 399 12.90 3.27 7.66
CA LEU A 399 12.19 4.12 8.61
C LEU A 399 11.25 5.13 7.92
N ALA A 400 11.68 5.71 6.80
CA ALA A 400 10.87 6.65 6.03
C ALA A 400 9.76 5.92 5.28
N HIS A 401 10.02 4.72 4.76
CA HIS A 401 9.05 3.88 4.06
C HIS A 401 7.91 3.45 5.00
N GLU A 402 8.24 2.82 6.13
CA GLU A 402 7.22 2.39 7.09
C GLU A 402 6.43 3.58 7.68
N LEU A 403 7.11 4.70 7.91
CA LEU A 403 6.43 5.94 8.29
C LEU A 403 5.52 6.46 7.18
N GLY A 404 5.93 6.38 5.93
CA GLY A 404 5.16 6.87 4.78
C GLY A 404 3.81 6.18 4.64
N HIS A 405 3.72 4.92 5.03
CA HIS A 405 2.46 4.17 5.13
C HIS A 405 1.43 4.80 6.09
N GLN A 406 1.82 5.72 6.96
CA GLN A 406 0.83 6.48 7.73
C GLN A 406 -0.07 7.33 6.83
N TRP A 407 0.37 7.70 5.61
CA TRP A 407 -0.44 8.38 4.59
C TRP A 407 -1.19 7.39 3.70
N MET A 408 -0.52 6.38 3.18
CA MET A 408 -1.06 5.28 2.40
C MET A 408 -0.52 3.96 2.97
N PRO A 409 -1.33 3.10 3.61
CA PRO A 409 -2.80 3.09 3.59
C PRO A 409 -3.47 3.63 4.86
N MET A 410 -2.75 4.10 5.90
CA MET A 410 -3.37 4.36 7.20
C MET A 410 -4.33 5.56 7.20
N ILE A 411 -4.01 6.65 6.49
CA ILE A 411 -4.93 7.80 6.34
C ILE A 411 -5.85 7.58 5.14
N VAL A 412 -5.33 7.12 3.99
CA VAL A 412 -6.12 6.85 2.78
C VAL A 412 -6.20 5.34 2.57
N GLY A 413 -7.28 4.74 3.07
CA GLY A 413 -7.43 3.30 3.22
C GLY A 413 -7.79 2.56 1.94
N SER A 414 -6.89 2.47 0.97
CA SER A 414 -7.05 1.60 -0.19
C SER A 414 -7.09 0.12 0.17
N ASN A 415 -7.63 -0.71 -0.73
CA ASN A 415 -7.68 -2.15 -0.53
C ASN A 415 -6.36 -2.80 -0.97
N GLU A 416 -5.45 -3.02 -0.03
CA GLU A 416 -4.12 -3.57 -0.24
C GLU A 416 -4.14 -5.03 -0.74
N ARG A 417 -5.19 -5.79 -0.41
CA ARG A 417 -5.37 -7.17 -0.91
C ARG A 417 -5.65 -7.23 -2.40
N LEU A 418 -6.09 -6.12 -2.98
CA LEU A 418 -6.40 -6.02 -4.41
C LEU A 418 -5.42 -5.13 -5.16
N TYR A 419 -4.96 -4.05 -4.54
CA TYR A 419 -4.25 -2.97 -5.21
C TYR A 419 -2.96 -2.57 -4.47
N PRO A 420 -1.94 -3.46 -4.40
CA PRO A 420 -0.70 -3.19 -3.66
C PRO A 420 0.03 -1.96 -4.17
N TRP A 421 -0.13 -1.60 -5.44
CA TRP A 421 0.48 -0.41 -6.04
C TRP A 421 -0.08 0.92 -5.48
N MET A 422 -1.30 0.94 -4.91
CA MET A 422 -1.88 2.13 -4.26
C MET A 422 -1.41 2.30 -2.82
N ASP A 423 -0.81 1.32 -2.27
CA ASP A 423 -0.17 1.25 -0.98
C ASP A 423 1.35 1.43 -1.17
N GLU A 424 2.05 0.38 -1.47
CA GLU A 424 3.50 0.30 -1.60
C GLU A 424 4.09 1.22 -2.67
N GLY A 425 3.39 1.33 -3.81
CA GLY A 425 3.85 2.15 -4.92
C GLY A 425 3.71 3.64 -4.65
N PHE A 426 2.61 4.06 -4.02
CA PHE A 426 2.43 5.45 -3.61
C PHE A 426 3.41 5.81 -2.50
N ASN A 427 3.63 4.88 -1.58
CA ASN A 427 4.56 5.05 -0.51
C ASN A 427 6.01 5.14 -1.03
N THR A 428 6.45 4.21 -1.89
CA THR A 428 7.77 4.26 -2.53
C THR A 428 7.98 5.58 -3.28
N PHE A 429 6.96 6.11 -3.95
CA PHE A 429 7.05 7.40 -4.63
C PHE A 429 7.33 8.56 -3.67
N ILE A 430 6.68 8.62 -2.50
CA ILE A 430 6.89 9.71 -1.55
C ILE A 430 8.19 9.54 -0.74
N ASP A 431 8.59 8.31 -0.43
CA ASP A 431 9.79 8.04 0.36
C ASP A 431 11.08 8.33 -0.43
N LEU A 432 11.13 7.95 -1.71
CA LEU A 432 12.27 8.24 -2.59
C LEU A 432 12.54 9.75 -2.70
N ALA A 433 11.47 10.54 -2.86
CA ALA A 433 11.60 12.00 -2.87
C ALA A 433 12.03 12.56 -1.50
N GLY A 434 11.58 11.95 -0.40
CA GLY A 434 12.01 12.25 0.96
C GLY A 434 13.49 11.93 1.19
N ALA A 435 13.94 10.77 0.75
CA ALA A 435 15.34 10.33 0.84
C ALA A 435 16.28 11.22 0.01
N ALA A 436 15.90 11.56 -1.22
CA ALA A 436 16.66 12.48 -2.07
C ALA A 436 16.86 13.85 -1.37
N ARG A 437 15.83 14.35 -0.70
CA ARG A 437 15.92 15.59 0.08
C ARG A 437 16.81 15.43 1.32
N TYR A 438 16.65 14.35 2.09
CA TYR A 438 17.41 14.11 3.33
C TYR A 438 18.91 13.96 3.07
N PHE A 439 19.28 13.28 1.99
CA PHE A 439 20.64 13.04 1.56
C PHE A 439 21.13 14.01 0.46
N ALA A 440 20.49 15.17 0.31
CA ALA A 440 20.85 16.14 -0.73
C ALA A 440 22.34 16.50 -0.69
N GLY A 441 23.00 16.50 -1.85
CA GLY A 441 24.44 16.74 -1.99
C GLY A 441 25.32 15.52 -1.69
N THR A 442 24.75 14.34 -1.58
CA THR A 442 25.49 13.07 -1.55
C THR A 442 25.20 12.26 -2.81
N PRO A 443 26.12 11.34 -3.24
CA PRO A 443 25.86 10.47 -4.39
C PRO A 443 24.55 9.66 -4.27
N TYR A 444 24.20 9.25 -3.07
CA TYR A 444 22.95 8.53 -2.81
C TYR A 444 21.73 9.44 -3.03
N GLY A 445 21.73 10.64 -2.44
CA GLY A 445 20.62 11.60 -2.60
C GLY A 445 20.42 12.04 -4.04
N ASP A 446 21.51 12.15 -4.82
CA ASP A 446 21.45 12.57 -6.22
C ASP A 446 20.88 11.47 -7.16
N THR A 447 20.86 10.20 -6.71
CA THR A 447 20.48 9.05 -7.56
C THR A 447 19.25 8.29 -7.08
N ILE A 448 18.87 8.40 -5.81
CA ILE A 448 17.83 7.56 -5.24
C ILE A 448 16.44 7.81 -5.85
N GLU A 449 16.09 9.04 -6.17
CA GLU A 449 14.77 9.36 -6.78
C GLU A 449 14.63 8.71 -8.17
N VAL A 450 15.71 8.58 -8.93
CA VAL A 450 15.69 7.97 -10.27
C VAL A 450 15.96 6.45 -10.24
N HIS A 451 16.13 5.86 -9.07
CA HIS A 451 16.41 4.43 -8.91
C HIS A 451 15.39 3.51 -9.63
N PRO A 452 14.07 3.75 -9.57
CA PRO A 452 13.11 2.91 -10.30
C PRO A 452 13.32 2.92 -11.82
N LEU A 453 13.79 4.04 -12.38
CA LEU A 453 14.12 4.13 -13.81
C LEU A 453 15.32 3.25 -14.16
N HIS A 454 16.34 3.21 -13.30
CA HIS A 454 17.50 2.35 -13.52
C HIS A 454 17.15 0.86 -13.48
N LEU A 455 16.16 0.47 -12.66
CA LEU A 455 15.68 -0.91 -12.58
C LEU A 455 14.79 -1.32 -13.76
N TYR A 456 14.29 -0.38 -14.54
CA TYR A 456 13.28 -0.64 -15.56
C TYR A 456 13.73 -1.70 -16.57
N GLN A 457 14.93 -1.60 -17.10
CA GLN A 457 15.43 -2.53 -18.13
C GLN A 457 15.59 -3.97 -17.62
N ASP A 458 15.92 -4.13 -16.34
CA ASP A 458 16.12 -5.46 -15.72
C ASP A 458 14.80 -6.15 -15.37
N HIS A 459 13.74 -5.40 -15.15
CA HIS A 459 12.44 -5.91 -14.67
C HIS A 459 11.32 -5.85 -15.71
N ALA A 460 11.34 -4.89 -16.64
CA ALA A 460 10.32 -4.77 -17.69
C ALA A 460 10.58 -5.77 -18.85
N ILE A 461 10.63 -7.06 -18.52
CA ILE A 461 10.94 -8.12 -19.47
C ILE A 461 9.64 -8.72 -20.03
N PRO A 462 9.50 -8.81 -21.38
CA PRO A 462 8.34 -9.43 -22.01
C PRO A 462 8.03 -10.83 -21.47
N GLY A 463 6.76 -11.07 -21.12
CA GLY A 463 6.30 -12.37 -20.60
C GLY A 463 6.68 -12.68 -19.15
N ARG A 464 7.48 -11.84 -18.49
CA ARG A 464 7.82 -11.97 -17.05
C ARG A 464 7.10 -10.96 -16.19
N GLU A 465 6.69 -9.85 -16.75
CA GLU A 465 5.97 -8.79 -16.10
C GLU A 465 4.45 -9.06 -16.09
N GLN A 466 3.75 -8.59 -15.05
CA GLN A 466 2.29 -8.58 -14.97
C GLN A 466 1.77 -7.16 -14.84
N PRO A 467 0.50 -6.89 -15.26
CA PRO A 467 -0.15 -5.61 -15.06
C PRO A 467 -0.23 -5.23 -13.58
N LEU A 468 -0.08 -3.94 -13.26
CA LEU A 468 -0.13 -3.44 -11.88
C LEU A 468 -1.51 -3.65 -11.22
N ILE A 469 -2.57 -3.80 -12.01
CA ILE A 469 -3.93 -4.06 -11.50
C ILE A 469 -4.08 -5.47 -10.89
N ASN A 470 -3.12 -6.37 -11.09
CA ASN A 470 -3.17 -7.71 -10.54
C ASN A 470 -3.02 -7.67 -9.01
N ARG A 471 -3.66 -8.66 -8.37
CA ARG A 471 -3.53 -8.85 -6.92
C ARG A 471 -2.12 -9.32 -6.54
N PRO A 472 -1.67 -9.07 -5.31
CA PRO A 472 -0.35 -9.53 -4.84
C PRO A 472 -0.14 -11.03 -5.04
N VAL A 473 -1.17 -11.83 -4.75
CA VAL A 473 -1.16 -13.30 -4.90
C VAL A 473 -1.06 -13.79 -6.35
N GLU A 474 -1.28 -12.92 -7.32
CA GLU A 474 -1.18 -13.19 -8.77
C GLU A 474 0.10 -12.60 -9.37
N THR A 475 0.93 -11.96 -8.56
CA THR A 475 2.11 -11.20 -8.99
C THR A 475 3.39 -11.96 -8.66
N LYS A 476 4.19 -12.30 -9.67
CA LYS A 476 5.45 -13.06 -9.50
C LYS A 476 6.61 -12.22 -8.96
N ASN A 477 6.64 -10.94 -9.30
CA ASN A 477 7.64 -9.99 -8.83
C ASN A 477 6.94 -8.81 -8.16
N LEU A 478 6.58 -8.99 -6.90
CA LEU A 478 5.85 -7.99 -6.14
C LEU A 478 6.69 -6.73 -5.90
N PHE A 479 8.00 -6.87 -5.68
CA PHE A 479 8.91 -5.73 -5.54
C PHE A 479 8.84 -4.78 -6.74
N TRP A 480 8.85 -5.33 -7.95
CA TRP A 480 8.73 -4.51 -9.15
C TRP A 480 7.31 -3.95 -9.32
N ALA A 481 6.30 -4.81 -9.29
CA ALA A 481 4.93 -4.44 -9.62
C ALA A 481 4.18 -3.71 -8.48
N GLY A 482 4.54 -3.97 -7.22
CA GLY A 482 3.94 -3.29 -6.07
C GLY A 482 4.62 -1.96 -5.74
N TYR A 483 5.94 -1.88 -5.85
CA TYR A 483 6.78 -0.79 -5.33
C TYR A 483 7.38 0.07 -6.44
N GLN A 484 8.30 -0.48 -7.23
CA GLN A 484 9.20 0.32 -8.08
C GLN A 484 8.52 0.83 -9.36
N LYS A 485 7.79 -0.02 -10.07
CA LYS A 485 7.08 0.40 -11.30
C LYS A 485 6.00 1.45 -11.04
N PRO A 486 5.13 1.34 -10.02
CA PRO A 486 4.18 2.40 -9.72
C PRO A 486 4.85 3.69 -9.23
N ALA A 487 5.98 3.61 -8.52
CA ALA A 487 6.77 4.81 -8.19
C ALA A 487 7.29 5.50 -9.46
N LEU A 488 7.88 4.74 -10.39
CA LEU A 488 8.32 5.25 -11.70
C LEU A 488 7.15 5.85 -12.50
N MET A 489 6.00 5.19 -12.49
CA MET A 489 4.77 5.71 -13.11
C MET A 489 4.41 7.09 -12.57
N LEU A 490 4.38 7.26 -11.24
CA LEU A 490 4.03 8.53 -10.60
C LEU A 490 5.10 9.61 -10.84
N GLN A 491 6.38 9.24 -10.86
CA GLN A 491 7.48 10.15 -11.22
C GLN A 491 7.35 10.62 -12.67
N THR A 492 7.11 9.70 -13.61
CA THR A 492 6.87 10.03 -15.01
C THR A 492 5.66 10.95 -15.17
N LEU A 493 4.56 10.67 -14.47
CA LEU A 493 3.38 11.52 -14.47
C LEU A 493 3.68 12.92 -13.91
N ARG A 494 4.44 12.98 -12.82
CA ARG A 494 4.79 14.21 -12.10
C ARG A 494 5.71 15.13 -12.90
N TYR A 495 6.75 14.56 -13.50
CA TYR A 495 7.82 15.38 -14.11
C TYR A 495 7.68 15.54 -15.62
N GLU A 496 7.20 14.51 -16.31
CA GLU A 496 7.25 14.50 -17.78
C GLU A 496 5.88 14.72 -18.44
N VAL A 497 4.79 14.40 -17.75
CA VAL A 497 3.43 14.53 -18.30
C VAL A 497 2.72 15.79 -17.78
N LEU A 498 2.55 15.92 -16.46
CA LEU A 498 1.76 17.01 -15.86
C LEU A 498 2.59 18.23 -15.46
N GLY A 499 3.86 18.03 -15.12
CA GLY A 499 4.67 18.99 -14.39
C GLY A 499 4.38 18.95 -12.88
N LYS A 500 5.42 19.24 -12.09
CA LYS A 500 5.44 19.09 -10.63
C LYS A 500 4.27 19.74 -9.91
N ASP A 501 3.99 21.00 -10.21
CA ASP A 501 2.98 21.77 -9.46
C ASP A 501 1.57 21.25 -9.69
N ARG A 502 1.24 20.88 -10.93
CA ARG A 502 -0.07 20.34 -11.30
C ARG A 502 -0.28 18.94 -10.72
N PHE A 503 0.72 18.08 -10.80
CA PHE A 503 0.67 16.76 -10.17
C PHE A 503 0.51 16.89 -8.65
N ASP A 504 1.38 17.64 -7.98
CA ASP A 504 1.36 17.81 -6.53
C ASP A 504 0.01 18.36 -6.04
N HIS A 505 -0.59 19.29 -6.81
CA HIS A 505 -1.94 19.77 -6.53
C HIS A 505 -2.97 18.63 -6.60
N ALA A 506 -3.00 17.87 -7.68
CA ALA A 506 -3.96 16.79 -7.91
C ALA A 506 -3.80 15.67 -6.86
N PHE A 507 -2.57 15.28 -6.56
CA PHE A 507 -2.28 14.25 -5.58
C PHE A 507 -2.71 14.66 -4.15
N ARG A 508 -2.48 15.92 -3.76
CA ARG A 508 -3.01 16.47 -2.49
C ARG A 508 -4.54 16.51 -2.45
N GLN A 509 -5.21 16.76 -3.59
CA GLN A 509 -6.67 16.69 -3.66
C GLN A 509 -7.17 15.26 -3.43
N TYR A 510 -6.46 14.24 -3.96
CA TYR A 510 -6.76 12.84 -3.69
C TYR A 510 -6.65 12.52 -2.20
N LEU A 511 -5.52 12.84 -1.56
CA LEU A 511 -5.32 12.61 -0.13
C LEU A 511 -6.42 13.26 0.71
N ARG A 512 -6.76 14.54 0.45
CA ARG A 512 -7.81 15.27 1.19
C ARG A 512 -9.20 14.69 0.98
N ALA A 513 -9.53 14.26 -0.22
CA ALA A 513 -10.85 13.73 -0.54
C ALA A 513 -11.10 12.36 0.10
N TRP A 514 -10.05 11.55 0.19
CA TRP A 514 -10.15 10.17 0.63
C TRP A 514 -9.52 9.90 2.01
N ALA A 515 -9.08 10.95 2.73
CA ALA A 515 -8.64 10.79 4.12
C ALA A 515 -9.72 10.08 4.95
N TYR A 516 -9.32 9.02 5.64
CA TYR A 516 -10.18 8.13 6.45
C TYR A 516 -11.32 7.46 5.67
N LYS A 517 -11.10 7.19 4.39
CA LYS A 517 -12.06 6.54 3.49
C LYS A 517 -11.38 5.48 2.63
N HIS A 518 -12.18 4.78 1.85
CA HIS A 518 -11.79 3.63 1.03
C HIS A 518 -11.88 3.95 -0.47
N PRO A 519 -10.81 4.55 -1.08
CA PRO A 519 -10.79 4.79 -2.51
C PRO A 519 -10.52 3.51 -3.31
N THR A 520 -10.95 3.54 -4.57
CA THR A 520 -10.59 2.56 -5.59
C THR A 520 -9.62 3.17 -6.62
N PRO A 521 -8.97 2.37 -7.49
CA PRO A 521 -8.21 2.89 -8.62
C PRO A 521 -8.98 3.91 -9.46
N ALA A 522 -10.26 3.65 -9.73
CA ALA A 522 -11.11 4.54 -10.53
C ALA A 522 -11.29 5.93 -9.87
N ASP A 523 -11.36 5.98 -8.55
CA ASP A 523 -11.45 7.25 -7.81
C ASP A 523 -10.16 8.05 -7.94
N PHE A 524 -9.02 7.40 -7.83
CA PHE A 524 -7.71 8.02 -8.03
C PHE A 524 -7.56 8.56 -9.46
N PHE A 525 -7.84 7.75 -10.47
CA PHE A 525 -7.72 8.17 -11.88
C PHE A 525 -8.60 9.39 -12.20
N ARG A 526 -9.82 9.39 -11.69
CA ARG A 526 -10.76 10.51 -11.88
C ARG A 526 -10.30 11.77 -11.18
N ILE A 527 -9.83 11.68 -9.93
CA ILE A 527 -9.31 12.87 -9.22
C ILE A 527 -8.10 13.43 -9.94
N MET A 528 -7.16 12.58 -10.36
CA MET A 528 -5.98 13.05 -11.09
C MET A 528 -6.37 13.75 -12.39
N ARG A 529 -7.33 13.22 -13.14
CA ARG A 529 -7.87 13.85 -14.35
C ARG A 529 -8.60 15.18 -14.04
N ASP A 530 -9.52 15.17 -13.09
CA ASP A 530 -10.35 16.33 -12.71
C ASP A 530 -9.49 17.49 -12.20
N ALA A 531 -8.59 17.21 -11.25
CA ALA A 531 -7.76 18.22 -10.61
C ALA A 531 -6.61 18.72 -11.50
N SER A 532 -6.08 17.89 -12.40
CA SER A 532 -5.04 18.30 -13.36
C SER A 532 -5.61 18.96 -14.60
N GLY A 533 -6.87 18.69 -14.97
CA GLY A 533 -7.49 19.14 -16.21
C GLY A 533 -6.93 18.46 -17.46
N VAL A 534 -6.30 17.29 -17.33
CA VAL A 534 -5.70 16.51 -18.42
C VAL A 534 -6.36 15.14 -18.49
N ASP A 535 -6.74 14.69 -19.69
CA ASP A 535 -7.19 13.32 -19.90
C ASP A 535 -5.99 12.38 -19.79
N LEU A 536 -6.07 11.44 -18.83
CA LEU A 536 -5.01 10.50 -18.48
C LEU A 536 -5.40 9.04 -18.74
N ASP A 537 -6.52 8.77 -19.42
CA ASP A 537 -7.00 7.40 -19.65
C ASP A 537 -5.98 6.56 -20.45
N TRP A 538 -5.28 7.17 -21.39
CA TRP A 538 -4.17 6.57 -22.13
C TRP A 538 -3.01 6.18 -21.22
N PHE A 539 -2.67 7.03 -20.25
CA PHE A 539 -1.58 6.82 -19.30
C PHE A 539 -1.87 5.63 -18.37
N TRP A 540 -3.06 5.63 -17.75
CA TRP A 540 -3.44 4.54 -16.84
C TRP A 540 -3.57 3.21 -17.58
N ARG A 541 -4.04 3.20 -18.83
CA ARG A 541 -4.11 1.98 -19.65
C ARG A 541 -2.75 1.34 -19.78
N ASP A 542 -1.76 2.10 -20.20
CA ASP A 542 -0.43 1.57 -20.50
C ASP A 542 0.29 1.14 -19.23
N TRP A 543 0.21 1.92 -18.17
CA TRP A 543 0.93 1.63 -16.93
C TRP A 543 0.25 0.61 -16.03
N ILE A 544 -1.07 0.66 -15.86
CA ILE A 544 -1.81 -0.11 -14.84
C ILE A 544 -2.39 -1.40 -15.42
N TYR A 545 -2.99 -1.33 -16.62
CA TYR A 545 -3.75 -2.45 -17.16
C TYR A 545 -2.98 -3.32 -18.14
N THR A 546 -1.79 -2.88 -18.54
CA THR A 546 -0.94 -3.62 -19.50
C THR A 546 0.50 -3.73 -19.01
N THR A 547 1.32 -4.45 -19.76
CA THR A 547 2.78 -4.48 -19.64
C THR A 547 3.43 -3.75 -20.82
N ALA A 548 2.84 -2.61 -21.20
CA ALA A 548 3.34 -1.79 -22.28
C ALA A 548 4.76 -1.27 -22.00
N ARG A 549 5.55 -1.12 -23.07
CA ARG A 549 6.95 -0.68 -23.01
C ARG A 549 7.16 0.49 -23.98
N LEU A 550 7.92 1.47 -23.56
CA LEU A 550 8.28 2.64 -24.38
C LEU A 550 9.47 2.30 -25.28
N ASP A 551 9.42 2.73 -26.53
CA ASP A 551 10.51 2.68 -27.51
C ASP A 551 10.29 3.80 -28.53
N GLN A 552 10.78 5.00 -28.22
CA GLN A 552 10.68 6.19 -29.08
C GLN A 552 11.94 6.33 -29.93
N ALA A 553 11.80 6.48 -31.22
CA ALA A 553 12.93 6.48 -32.16
C ALA A 553 12.93 7.66 -33.11
N VAL A 554 14.13 8.04 -33.56
CA VAL A 554 14.36 8.90 -34.72
C VAL A 554 14.60 8.02 -35.94
N ASP A 555 13.60 7.93 -36.85
CA ASP A 555 13.73 7.09 -38.04
C ASP A 555 14.64 7.72 -39.10
N SER A 556 14.53 9.05 -39.30
CA SER A 556 15.41 9.80 -40.22
C SER A 556 15.27 11.32 -40.06
N VAL A 557 16.29 12.03 -40.55
CA VAL A 557 16.35 13.49 -40.55
C VAL A 557 16.52 14.00 -42.00
N SER A 558 15.61 14.86 -42.48
CA SER A 558 15.70 15.53 -43.76
C SER A 558 15.95 17.04 -43.59
N ALA A 559 16.06 17.79 -44.70
CA ALA A 559 16.22 19.23 -44.63
C ALA A 559 15.04 19.96 -43.96
N GLU A 560 13.82 19.42 -44.10
CA GLU A 560 12.59 20.06 -43.65
C GLU A 560 11.87 19.33 -42.54
N LYS A 561 12.12 18.03 -42.40
CA LYS A 561 11.36 17.14 -41.51
C LYS A 561 12.24 16.16 -40.74
N ILE A 562 11.80 15.85 -39.52
CA ILE A 562 12.29 14.78 -38.70
C ILE A 562 11.19 13.72 -38.65
N PHE A 563 11.52 12.48 -38.95
CA PHE A 563 10.60 11.35 -38.88
C PHE A 563 10.83 10.61 -37.57
N LEU A 564 9.78 10.53 -36.78
CA LEU A 564 9.76 9.93 -35.43
C LEU A 564 8.82 8.74 -35.41
N SER A 565 9.16 7.74 -34.64
CA SER A 565 8.28 6.59 -34.39
C SER A 565 8.27 6.19 -32.92
N ASN A 566 7.13 5.64 -32.49
CA ASN A 566 7.03 4.85 -31.27
C ASN A 566 6.98 3.37 -31.69
N ARG A 567 8.05 2.65 -31.47
CA ARG A 567 8.21 1.22 -31.81
C ARG A 567 7.71 0.32 -30.69
N GLY A 568 7.51 0.88 -29.50
CA GLY A 568 6.94 0.22 -28.36
C GLY A 568 5.41 0.21 -28.36
N SER A 569 4.84 -0.20 -27.24
CA SER A 569 3.39 -0.22 -26.99
C SER A 569 2.95 0.79 -25.93
N MET A 570 3.89 1.38 -25.18
CA MET A 570 3.60 2.47 -24.24
C MET A 570 3.63 3.81 -24.96
N THR A 571 2.71 4.69 -24.64
CA THR A 571 2.57 6.01 -25.23
C THR A 571 2.92 7.09 -24.21
N LEU A 572 3.90 7.95 -24.54
CA LEU A 572 4.30 9.10 -23.73
C LEU A 572 4.54 10.34 -24.63
N PRO A 573 4.51 11.56 -24.07
CA PRO A 573 5.02 12.74 -24.74
C PRO A 573 6.48 12.52 -25.18
N LEU A 574 6.94 13.29 -26.17
CA LEU A 574 8.29 13.19 -26.68
C LEU A 574 9.04 14.52 -26.49
N GLU A 575 10.24 14.44 -25.90
CA GLU A 575 11.19 15.56 -25.86
C GLU A 575 12.38 15.22 -26.73
N MET A 576 12.84 16.18 -27.55
CA MET A 576 14.02 16.02 -28.40
C MET A 576 14.88 17.26 -28.45
N ASP A 577 16.17 17.10 -28.61
CA ASP A 577 17.13 18.17 -28.94
C ASP A 577 17.45 18.16 -30.42
N LEU A 578 17.30 19.34 -31.08
CA LEU A 578 17.77 19.61 -32.43
C LEU A 578 19.15 20.26 -32.33
N ILE A 579 20.16 19.61 -32.86
CA ILE A 579 21.52 20.12 -32.89
C ILE A 579 21.77 20.66 -34.32
N TYR A 580 22.09 21.94 -34.38
CA TYR A 580 22.27 22.64 -35.64
C TYR A 580 23.73 22.67 -36.10
N GLN A 581 23.95 22.95 -37.38
CA GLN A 581 25.29 23.03 -37.96
C GLN A 581 26.16 24.14 -37.33
N ASP A 582 25.54 25.18 -36.78
CA ASP A 582 26.23 26.26 -36.05
C ASP A 582 26.60 25.89 -34.62
N GLY A 583 26.34 24.65 -34.18
CA GLY A 583 26.58 24.13 -32.82
C GLY A 583 25.50 24.53 -31.81
N SER A 584 24.51 25.31 -32.17
CA SER A 584 23.39 25.64 -31.29
C SER A 584 22.44 24.44 -31.12
N THR A 585 21.73 24.40 -30.00
CA THR A 585 20.73 23.35 -29.69
C THR A 585 19.39 23.99 -29.39
N GLU A 586 18.32 23.41 -29.93
CA GLU A 586 16.94 23.78 -29.62
C GLU A 586 16.20 22.58 -29.05
N ARG A 587 15.59 22.73 -27.86
CA ARG A 587 14.79 21.70 -27.22
C ARG A 587 13.31 21.83 -27.61
N ILE A 588 12.75 20.74 -28.11
CA ILE A 588 11.35 20.63 -28.55
C ILE A 588 10.64 19.62 -27.66
N LYS A 589 9.49 20.04 -27.10
CA LYS A 589 8.54 19.13 -26.43
C LYS A 589 7.31 18.96 -27.32
N LEU A 590 6.97 17.73 -27.62
CA LEU A 590 5.79 17.35 -28.38
C LEU A 590 4.80 16.65 -27.43
N PRO A 591 3.53 17.08 -27.43
CA PRO A 591 2.51 16.50 -26.58
C PRO A 591 2.16 15.08 -27.04
N VAL A 592 1.54 14.32 -26.16
CA VAL A 592 1.19 12.90 -26.40
C VAL A 592 0.26 12.74 -27.60
N GLU A 593 -0.56 13.74 -27.90
CA GLU A 593 -1.50 13.79 -29.03
C GLU A 593 -0.82 13.67 -30.40
N MET A 594 0.51 13.84 -30.48
CA MET A 594 1.25 13.55 -31.70
C MET A 594 1.04 12.11 -32.19
N TRP A 595 0.69 11.20 -31.28
CA TRP A 595 0.43 9.80 -31.58
C TRP A 595 -1.05 9.47 -31.91
N ASN A 596 -1.94 10.46 -31.97
CA ASN A 596 -3.38 10.24 -32.27
C ASN A 596 -3.65 9.50 -33.59
N LEU A 597 -2.79 9.72 -34.58
CA LEU A 597 -2.94 9.13 -35.92
C LEU A 597 -2.10 7.86 -36.14
N GLY A 598 -1.45 7.36 -35.09
CA GLY A 598 -0.64 6.16 -35.15
C GLY A 598 0.75 6.32 -34.52
N THR A 599 1.62 5.35 -34.77
CA THR A 599 2.93 5.26 -34.13
C THR A 599 4.04 6.00 -34.89
N ARG A 600 3.73 6.78 -35.91
CA ARG A 600 4.68 7.56 -36.70
C ARG A 600 4.25 9.01 -36.77
N PHE A 601 5.23 9.91 -36.65
CA PHE A 601 5.02 11.34 -36.69
C PHE A 601 6.11 12.05 -37.49
N ALA A 602 5.75 13.05 -38.30
CA ALA A 602 6.71 13.86 -39.05
C ALA A 602 6.70 15.31 -38.49
N TYR A 603 7.74 15.63 -37.73
CA TYR A 603 7.93 17.01 -37.23
C TYR A 603 8.53 17.90 -38.32
N ARG A 604 7.90 19.03 -38.56
CA ARG A 604 8.41 20.06 -39.51
C ARG A 604 9.41 20.96 -38.78
N ILE A 605 10.63 21.06 -39.28
CA ILE A 605 11.65 21.99 -38.76
C ILE A 605 11.19 23.43 -39.02
N LYS A 606 11.16 24.26 -37.97
CA LYS A 606 10.65 25.63 -38.01
C LYS A 606 11.75 26.70 -38.02
N SER A 607 12.96 26.34 -37.61
CA SER A 607 14.04 27.28 -37.33
C SER A 607 14.70 27.89 -38.56
N GLY A 608 14.53 27.33 -39.75
CA GLY A 608 15.27 27.69 -40.94
C GLY A 608 16.78 27.34 -40.92
N LYS A 609 17.30 26.81 -39.81
CA LYS A 609 18.67 26.35 -39.64
C LYS A 609 18.82 24.91 -40.12
N SER A 610 20.03 24.54 -40.54
CA SER A 610 20.34 23.15 -40.92
C SER A 610 20.55 22.30 -39.68
N VAL A 611 19.66 21.31 -39.47
CA VAL A 611 19.80 20.31 -38.40
C VAL A 611 20.83 19.26 -38.81
N THR A 612 21.80 18.97 -37.96
CA THR A 612 22.84 17.97 -38.19
C THR A 612 22.57 16.68 -37.40
N ARG A 613 21.91 16.78 -36.25
CA ARG A 613 21.63 15.64 -35.35
C ARG A 613 20.36 15.90 -34.54
N VAL A 614 19.62 14.85 -34.26
CA VAL A 614 18.44 14.85 -33.38
C VAL A 614 18.64 13.80 -32.29
N VAL A 615 18.33 14.17 -31.06
CA VAL A 615 18.40 13.25 -29.90
C VAL A 615 17.06 13.28 -29.19
N VAL A 616 16.35 12.16 -29.12
CA VAL A 616 15.11 11.95 -28.34
C VAL A 616 15.50 11.59 -26.92
N ASP A 617 14.69 12.02 -25.95
CA ASP A 617 14.94 11.89 -24.51
C ASP A 617 16.38 12.25 -24.10
N PRO A 618 16.86 13.46 -24.43
CA PRO A 618 18.26 13.83 -24.21
C PRO A 618 18.67 13.87 -22.75
N ARG A 619 17.71 13.91 -21.83
CA ARG A 619 17.92 13.83 -20.37
C ARG A 619 17.93 12.39 -19.85
N GLN A 620 17.54 11.43 -20.68
CA GLN A 620 17.41 10.00 -20.34
C GLN A 620 16.50 9.74 -19.11
N VAL A 621 15.36 10.43 -19.05
CA VAL A 621 14.40 10.38 -17.92
C VAL A 621 13.18 9.50 -18.21
N LEU A 622 13.02 9.03 -19.44
CA LEU A 622 11.93 8.14 -19.83
C LEU A 622 12.36 6.65 -19.78
N PRO A 623 11.43 5.72 -19.53
CA PRO A 623 11.71 4.28 -19.47
C PRO A 623 11.81 3.67 -20.88
N ASP A 624 12.65 4.22 -21.73
CA ASP A 624 12.87 3.75 -23.08
C ASP A 624 13.73 2.47 -23.08
N VAL A 625 13.25 1.44 -23.79
CA VAL A 625 13.90 0.11 -23.78
C VAL A 625 14.99 -0.05 -24.84
N ASP A 626 15.04 0.84 -25.84
CA ASP A 626 16.08 0.84 -26.88
C ASP A 626 16.62 2.26 -27.13
N ARG A 627 17.48 2.73 -26.26
CA ARG A 627 18.11 4.05 -26.40
C ARG A 627 19.08 4.14 -27.59
N GLY A 628 19.40 3.03 -28.23
CA GLY A 628 20.25 3.00 -29.41
C GLY A 628 19.59 3.62 -30.65
N ASN A 629 18.27 3.72 -30.67
CA ASN A 629 17.51 4.32 -31.78
C ASN A 629 17.01 5.73 -31.48
N ASN A 630 17.31 6.31 -30.31
CA ASN A 630 16.88 7.64 -29.90
C ASN A 630 17.65 8.76 -30.61
N GLU A 631 18.61 8.44 -31.47
CA GLU A 631 19.45 9.41 -32.13
C GLU A 631 19.60 9.12 -33.62
N ALA A 632 19.55 10.17 -34.43
CA ALA A 632 19.96 10.10 -35.83
C ALA A 632 20.63 11.42 -36.28
N GLY A 633 21.63 11.27 -37.16
CA GLY A 633 22.24 12.35 -37.91
C GLY A 633 21.64 12.49 -39.31
N ARG A 634 21.91 13.64 -39.92
CA ARG A 634 21.55 13.92 -41.33
C ARG A 634 22.67 13.40 -42.24
#